data_7ff14ddcac19045512962cabd671cfdc
#
_entry.id   7ff14ddcac19045512962cabd671cfdc
#
_cell.length_a   1.000
_cell.length_b   1.000
_cell.length_c   1.000
_cell.angle_alpha   90.00
_cell.angle_beta   90.00
_cell.angle_gamma   90.00
#
_symmetry.space_group_name_H-M   'P 1'
#
loop_
_entity.id
_entity.type
_entity.pdbx_description
1 polymer ?
#
loop_
_entity_poly.entity_id
_entity_poly.type
_entity_poly.pdbx_seq_one_letter_code
_entity_poly.pdbx_strand_id
1 'polypeptide(L)'
;QTKDYLLLTPETYWYPRAGTSYSDKNPDWQQTYFSNYKLKVKPLPGLVPLSQGEGKSDEQGEYTFKGDFPSQTISLIIGNYRQKSVYSDSILCSIWHLEGHDYFTAAFDSIQDTIPWLIRNLKEQLGREYKLEYPFKRFSIVEAPVQFASYGRAWSQAQETMQPEMVLFPEKGALLNLDVKREVKDHIRWSKRGDREISEVEAQMRTFNNFVWTFMRSEGNYNFSLGSRGRGNLSSEANPYFLFPQIYNFRYNIFSSEWPVANRVIELYLQKKSEDRGWEREINGISNNEKAILLLEKHTFKELLADVELRDLQNNIVGLEASRLFAVPEINIGVEAFRDSLYSLLRRNTFLNINFENMLDTLGSISNADIRSFLKEWTETTPLPFYSIGTPELTKVTNRGEEFFVLKMLISNNSDHDGIIHINIRQNDWWNQAVEDPRASRKIEMPAHTSKEFVSVWEEQVRRIEINTMVSGNLPNVIEQSIGNIKQVRNRIVKDSIYTLPESSFEVPGEVIVDNE
;
A
#
# COMPACT_ATOMS: atom_id res chain seq x y z
N GLN A 1 18.76 -23.96 -9.65
CA GLN A 1 19.34 -25.03 -8.84
C GLN A 1 20.84 -25.14 -9.10
N THR A 2 21.60 -25.18 -8.03
CA THR A 2 23.05 -25.48 -8.06
C THR A 2 23.33 -26.72 -7.21
N LYS A 3 24.59 -27.18 -7.17
CA LYS A 3 24.98 -28.33 -6.33
C LYS A 3 24.74 -28.07 -4.84
N ASP A 4 24.90 -26.82 -4.39
CA ASP A 4 24.91 -26.45 -2.98
C ASP A 4 23.71 -25.57 -2.59
N TYR A 5 22.78 -25.29 -3.53
CA TYR A 5 21.64 -24.43 -3.30
C TYR A 5 20.45 -24.76 -4.17
N LEU A 6 19.26 -24.79 -3.55
CA LEU A 6 17.97 -24.95 -4.20
C LEU A 6 17.01 -23.89 -3.71
N LEU A 7 16.30 -23.26 -4.64
CA LEU A 7 15.17 -22.38 -4.36
C LEU A 7 13.97 -22.82 -5.20
N LEU A 8 12.90 -23.24 -4.53
CA LEU A 8 11.61 -23.56 -5.11
C LEU A 8 10.57 -22.67 -4.48
N THR A 9 10.15 -21.68 -5.24
CA THR A 9 9.05 -20.77 -4.87
C THR A 9 7.76 -21.21 -5.56
N PRO A 10 6.60 -20.68 -5.17
CA PRO A 10 5.33 -21.02 -5.80
C PRO A 10 5.32 -20.85 -7.32
N GLU A 11 6.05 -19.88 -7.84
CA GLU A 11 6.13 -19.56 -9.26
C GLU A 11 6.82 -20.65 -10.08
N THR A 12 7.57 -21.54 -9.44
CA THR A 12 8.21 -22.69 -10.10
C THR A 12 7.28 -23.87 -10.29
N TYR A 13 6.03 -23.80 -9.82
CA TYR A 13 4.99 -24.87 -9.95
C TYR A 13 5.47 -26.26 -9.51
N TRP A 14 6.31 -26.33 -8.48
CA TRP A 14 6.96 -27.55 -8.04
C TRP A 14 6.06 -28.52 -7.24
N TYR A 15 4.86 -28.06 -6.87
CA TYR A 15 3.84 -28.88 -6.19
C TYR A 15 2.46 -28.64 -6.82
N PRO A 16 1.54 -29.63 -6.74
CA PRO A 16 0.17 -29.46 -7.21
C PRO A 16 -0.58 -28.39 -6.42
N ARG A 17 -1.33 -27.54 -7.12
CA ARG A 17 -2.22 -26.54 -6.51
C ARG A 17 -3.66 -26.81 -6.92
N ALA A 18 -4.59 -26.81 -5.94
CA ALA A 18 -6.00 -26.93 -6.20
C ALA A 18 -6.59 -25.62 -6.75
N GLY A 19 -7.51 -25.72 -7.71
CA GLY A 19 -8.26 -24.58 -8.23
C GLY A 19 -7.47 -23.57 -9.05
N THR A 20 -6.22 -23.88 -9.43
CA THR A 20 -5.39 -22.98 -10.21
C THR A 20 -5.52 -23.29 -11.68
N SER A 21 -6.01 -22.34 -12.47
CA SER A 21 -5.84 -22.38 -13.92
C SER A 21 -4.62 -21.55 -14.30
N TYR A 22 -3.71 -22.13 -15.05
CA TYR A 22 -2.61 -21.38 -15.64
C TYR A 22 -3.15 -20.49 -16.75
N SER A 23 -2.80 -19.23 -16.73
CA SER A 23 -3.07 -18.31 -17.82
C SER A 23 -1.75 -17.91 -18.48
N ASP A 24 -1.57 -18.30 -19.74
CA ASP A 24 -0.42 -17.88 -20.54
C ASP A 24 -0.37 -16.35 -20.72
N LYS A 25 -1.54 -15.71 -20.63
CA LYS A 25 -1.66 -14.27 -20.83
C LYS A 25 -1.32 -13.47 -19.58
N ASN A 26 -1.72 -13.94 -18.41
CA ASN A 26 -1.47 -13.24 -17.16
C ASN A 26 -1.35 -14.20 -15.97
N PRO A 27 -0.16 -14.78 -15.74
CA PRO A 27 0.08 -15.72 -14.65
C PRO A 27 0.00 -15.08 -13.26
N ASP A 28 0.07 -13.74 -13.17
CA ASP A 28 0.00 -13.01 -11.90
C ASP A 28 -1.41 -13.04 -11.29
N TRP A 29 -2.44 -13.28 -12.11
CA TRP A 29 -3.83 -13.37 -11.69
C TRP A 29 -4.27 -14.80 -11.35
N GLN A 30 -3.36 -15.66 -10.94
CA GLN A 30 -3.73 -17.02 -10.56
C GLN A 30 -4.40 -17.06 -9.19
N GLN A 31 -5.54 -17.75 -9.13
CA GLN A 31 -6.20 -18.00 -7.87
C GLN A 31 -5.45 -19.07 -7.08
N THR A 32 -5.25 -18.81 -5.79
CA THR A 32 -4.68 -19.76 -4.84
C THR A 32 -5.66 -19.97 -3.70
N TYR A 33 -5.70 -21.19 -3.17
CA TYR A 33 -6.57 -21.53 -2.07
C TYR A 33 -5.75 -21.98 -0.88
N PHE A 34 -6.26 -21.71 0.32
CA PHE A 34 -5.66 -22.21 1.55
C PHE A 34 -5.72 -23.74 1.58
N SER A 35 -4.57 -24.36 1.83
CA SER A 35 -4.43 -25.80 1.90
C SER A 35 -3.57 -26.21 3.08
N ASN A 36 -3.93 -27.32 3.72
CA ASN A 36 -3.07 -27.97 4.69
C ASN A 36 -2.01 -28.79 3.94
N TYR A 37 -0.79 -28.77 4.45
CA TYR A 37 0.31 -29.49 3.82
C TYR A 37 1.20 -30.20 4.86
N LYS A 38 1.92 -31.19 4.40
CA LYS A 38 3.05 -31.83 5.07
C LYS A 38 4.13 -32.04 4.03
N LEU A 39 5.28 -31.36 4.22
CA LEU A 39 6.41 -31.45 3.31
C LEU A 39 7.52 -32.26 3.97
N LYS A 40 7.99 -33.31 3.31
CA LYS A 40 9.13 -34.12 3.71
C LYS A 40 10.30 -33.88 2.78
N VAL A 41 11.46 -33.61 3.36
CA VAL A 41 12.66 -33.24 2.60
C VAL A 41 13.87 -33.98 3.18
N LYS A 42 14.58 -34.69 2.30
CA LYS A 42 15.89 -35.28 2.64
C LYS A 42 16.98 -34.52 1.91
N PRO A 43 17.62 -33.52 2.54
CA PRO A 43 18.69 -32.74 1.93
C PRO A 43 19.96 -33.58 1.80
N LEU A 44 20.89 -33.11 0.96
CA LEU A 44 22.24 -33.65 0.97
C LEU A 44 22.96 -33.34 2.30
N PRO A 45 23.92 -34.15 2.73
CA PRO A 45 24.67 -33.90 3.97
C PRO A 45 25.27 -32.48 4.01
N GLY A 46 25.12 -31.79 5.14
CA GLY A 46 25.63 -30.44 5.35
C GLY A 46 24.69 -29.33 4.85
N LEU A 47 23.62 -29.65 4.16
CA LEU A 47 22.63 -28.65 3.72
C LEU A 47 21.42 -28.61 4.66
N VAL A 48 20.90 -27.42 4.86
CA VAL A 48 19.73 -27.14 5.72
C VAL A 48 18.54 -26.80 4.83
N PRO A 49 17.43 -27.55 4.91
CA PRO A 49 16.19 -27.19 4.25
C PRO A 49 15.40 -26.20 5.10
N LEU A 50 14.76 -25.23 4.45
CA LEU A 50 13.90 -24.21 5.04
C LEU A 50 12.57 -24.19 4.27
N SER A 51 11.47 -24.14 5.00
CA SER A 51 10.12 -24.01 4.46
C SER A 51 9.23 -23.33 5.50
N GLN A 52 7.96 -23.08 5.14
CA GLN A 52 6.95 -22.60 6.08
C GLN A 52 6.68 -23.66 7.16
N GLY A 53 6.30 -23.22 8.35
CA GLY A 53 6.00 -24.07 9.49
C GLY A 53 7.24 -24.52 10.27
N GLU A 54 7.03 -25.38 11.25
CA GLU A 54 8.11 -25.94 12.05
C GLU A 54 8.75 -27.12 11.32
N GLY A 55 10.06 -27.02 11.07
CA GLY A 55 10.85 -28.12 10.51
C GLY A 55 11.41 -29.01 11.61
N LYS A 56 11.10 -30.31 11.57
CA LYS A 56 11.63 -31.32 12.50
C LYS A 56 12.44 -32.35 11.70
N SER A 57 13.71 -32.57 12.13
CA SER A 57 14.55 -33.61 11.56
C SER A 57 14.40 -34.90 12.35
N ASP A 58 14.35 -36.03 11.65
CA ASP A 58 14.45 -37.35 12.25
C ASP A 58 15.93 -37.83 12.35
N GLU A 59 16.10 -39.04 12.88
CA GLU A 59 17.45 -39.65 13.05
C GLU A 59 18.12 -39.97 11.70
N GLN A 60 17.35 -40.09 10.61
CA GLN A 60 17.85 -40.33 9.25
C GLN A 60 18.16 -39.04 8.49
N GLY A 61 17.97 -37.88 9.12
CA GLY A 61 18.20 -36.58 8.52
C GLY A 61 17.08 -36.15 7.54
N GLU A 62 15.90 -36.79 7.59
CA GLU A 62 14.73 -36.32 6.87
C GLU A 62 14.02 -35.24 7.68
N TYR A 63 13.77 -34.10 7.06
CA TYR A 63 13.02 -33.01 7.66
C TYR A 63 11.55 -33.12 7.29
N THR A 64 10.68 -32.93 8.28
CA THR A 64 9.24 -32.78 8.08
C THR A 64 8.81 -31.37 8.46
N PHE A 65 8.20 -30.65 7.50
CA PHE A 65 7.60 -29.34 7.71
C PHE A 65 6.08 -29.45 7.73
N LYS A 66 5.47 -28.78 8.70
CA LYS A 66 4.02 -28.68 8.83
C LYS A 66 3.66 -27.26 9.26
N GLY A 67 2.80 -26.58 8.51
CA GLY A 67 2.28 -25.26 8.87
C GLY A 67 1.40 -25.33 10.12
N ASP A 68 1.45 -24.30 10.95
CA ASP A 68 0.50 -24.12 12.06
C ASP A 68 -0.92 -23.80 11.54
N PHE A 69 -0.99 -23.23 10.34
CA PHE A 69 -2.23 -22.82 9.67
C PHE A 69 -2.22 -23.28 8.21
N PRO A 70 -3.41 -23.37 7.56
CA PRO A 70 -3.46 -23.56 6.13
C PRO A 70 -2.68 -22.47 5.40
N SER A 71 -1.96 -22.81 4.35
CA SER A 71 -1.18 -21.88 3.54
C SER A 71 -1.67 -21.82 2.11
N GLN A 72 -1.59 -20.66 1.50
CA GLN A 72 -1.85 -20.50 0.06
C GLN A 72 -0.67 -20.97 -0.77
N THR A 73 0.54 -20.83 -0.23
CA THR A 73 1.79 -21.10 -0.96
C THR A 73 2.80 -21.81 -0.06
N ILE A 74 3.63 -22.64 -0.69
CA ILE A 74 4.72 -23.34 -0.02
C ILE A 74 6.01 -23.07 -0.80
N SER A 75 7.07 -22.76 -0.06
CA SER A 75 8.42 -22.59 -0.63
C SER A 75 9.37 -23.59 0.00
N LEU A 76 10.36 -24.01 -0.74
CA LEU A 76 11.46 -24.83 -0.25
C LEU A 76 12.79 -24.20 -0.64
N ILE A 77 13.62 -23.97 0.37
CA ILE A 77 14.96 -23.44 0.20
C ILE A 77 15.92 -24.44 0.83
N ILE A 78 16.98 -24.78 0.15
CA ILE A 78 18.01 -25.68 0.68
C ILE A 78 19.37 -25.03 0.42
N GLY A 79 20.20 -24.95 1.46
CA GLY A 79 21.53 -24.37 1.35
C GLY A 79 22.39 -24.63 2.58
N ASN A 80 23.65 -24.23 2.53
CA ASN A 80 24.56 -24.30 3.68
C ASN A 80 24.31 -23.09 4.60
N TYR A 81 23.22 -23.17 5.36
CA TYR A 81 22.75 -22.08 6.21
C TYR A 81 23.26 -22.17 7.65
N ARG A 82 23.47 -20.98 8.24
CA ARG A 82 23.62 -20.76 9.68
C ARG A 82 22.47 -19.91 10.17
N GLN A 83 21.97 -20.23 11.35
CA GLN A 83 20.82 -19.54 11.96
C GLN A 83 21.25 -18.68 13.14
N LYS A 84 20.71 -17.47 13.20
CA LYS A 84 20.59 -16.70 14.44
C LYS A 84 19.12 -16.38 14.67
N SER A 85 18.67 -16.54 15.91
CA SER A 85 17.25 -16.37 16.23
C SER A 85 17.04 -15.71 17.58
N VAL A 86 15.90 -15.06 17.70
CA VAL A 86 15.43 -14.38 18.91
C VAL A 86 13.91 -14.53 19.01
N TYR A 87 13.40 -14.66 20.20
CA TYR A 87 11.97 -14.60 20.45
C TYR A 87 11.55 -13.16 20.73
N SER A 88 10.55 -12.68 19.98
CA SER A 88 9.83 -11.44 20.28
C SER A 88 8.38 -11.81 20.57
N ASP A 89 7.96 -11.69 21.83
CA ASP A 89 6.72 -12.27 22.34
C ASP A 89 6.66 -13.79 22.05
N SER A 90 5.63 -14.24 21.32
CA SER A 90 5.46 -15.64 20.91
C SER A 90 6.01 -15.95 19.52
N ILE A 91 6.67 -14.99 18.86
CA ILE A 91 7.15 -15.12 17.48
C ILE A 91 8.64 -15.44 17.50
N LEU A 92 9.03 -16.54 16.87
CA LEU A 92 10.42 -16.87 16.62
C LEU A 92 10.91 -16.11 15.38
N CYS A 93 11.73 -15.09 15.60
CA CYS A 93 12.37 -14.31 14.54
C CYS A 93 13.77 -14.90 14.26
N SER A 94 14.03 -15.24 13.02
CA SER A 94 15.28 -15.88 12.62
C SER A 94 15.91 -15.18 11.42
N ILE A 95 17.24 -15.15 11.39
CA ILE A 95 18.02 -14.80 10.22
C ILE A 95 18.81 -16.06 9.81
N TRP A 96 18.65 -16.43 8.56
CA TRP A 96 19.35 -17.53 7.93
C TRP A 96 20.31 -16.96 6.89
N HIS A 97 21.61 -17.04 7.16
CA HIS A 97 22.66 -16.57 6.25
C HIS A 97 23.50 -17.75 5.76
N LEU A 98 24.10 -17.61 4.59
CA LEU A 98 25.03 -18.58 4.06
C LEU A 98 26.30 -18.62 4.91
N GLU A 99 26.98 -19.75 4.94
CA GLU A 99 28.19 -19.91 5.72
C GLU A 99 29.25 -18.88 5.32
N GLY A 100 29.85 -18.21 6.32
CA GLY A 100 30.80 -17.13 6.11
C GLY A 100 30.19 -15.76 5.77
N HIS A 101 28.87 -15.64 5.65
CA HIS A 101 28.18 -14.40 5.30
C HIS A 101 27.62 -13.63 6.49
N ASP A 102 28.01 -13.96 7.72
CA ASP A 102 27.59 -13.20 8.91
C ASP A 102 28.33 -11.87 9.03
N TYR A 103 27.97 -10.91 8.20
CA TYR A 103 28.62 -9.59 8.13
C TYR A 103 27.84 -8.48 8.86
N PHE A 104 26.60 -8.73 9.26
CA PHE A 104 25.73 -7.71 9.85
C PHE A 104 25.36 -7.99 11.30
N THR A 105 25.28 -9.24 11.74
CA THR A 105 24.79 -9.55 13.11
C THR A 105 25.76 -9.06 14.19
N ALA A 106 27.07 -9.14 13.98
CA ALA A 106 28.08 -8.63 14.90
C ALA A 106 28.00 -7.10 15.15
N ALA A 107 27.36 -6.37 14.25
CA ALA A 107 27.15 -4.94 14.45
C ALA A 107 26.04 -4.62 15.47
N PHE A 108 25.30 -5.62 15.91
CA PHE A 108 24.19 -5.51 16.86
C PHE A 108 24.46 -6.24 18.20
N ASP A 109 25.71 -6.65 18.43
CA ASP A 109 26.06 -7.43 19.62
C ASP A 109 25.72 -6.68 20.93
N SER A 110 25.90 -5.36 20.95
CA SER A 110 25.61 -4.55 22.15
C SER A 110 24.11 -4.33 22.42
N ILE A 111 23.24 -4.67 21.47
CA ILE A 111 21.79 -4.50 21.60
C ILE A 111 21.01 -5.82 21.55
N GLN A 112 21.68 -6.97 21.67
CA GLN A 112 21.03 -8.28 21.54
C GLN A 112 19.81 -8.42 22.44
N ASP A 113 19.90 -7.99 23.70
CA ASP A 113 18.81 -8.03 24.67
C ASP A 113 17.67 -7.05 24.34
N THR A 114 17.97 -6.03 23.53
CA THR A 114 16.99 -5.00 23.13
C THR A 114 16.27 -5.33 21.81
N ILE A 115 16.84 -6.20 20.99
CA ILE A 115 16.26 -6.59 19.68
C ILE A 115 14.81 -7.11 19.80
N PRO A 116 14.43 -7.97 20.77
CA PRO A 116 13.05 -8.41 20.93
C PRO A 116 12.07 -7.25 21.12
N TRP A 117 12.48 -6.27 21.92
CA TRP A 117 11.67 -5.07 22.17
C TRP A 117 11.54 -4.19 20.91
N LEU A 118 12.62 -4.00 20.14
CA LEU A 118 12.60 -3.25 18.89
C LEU A 118 11.64 -3.90 17.87
N ILE A 119 11.72 -5.23 17.72
CA ILE A 119 10.82 -5.99 16.83
C ILE A 119 9.37 -5.85 17.29
N ARG A 120 9.11 -5.95 18.59
CA ARG A 120 7.76 -5.76 19.14
C ARG A 120 7.20 -4.38 18.80
N ASN A 121 7.97 -3.33 19.05
CA ASN A 121 7.53 -1.96 18.77
C ASN A 121 7.20 -1.75 17.31
N LEU A 122 8.03 -2.26 16.39
CA LEU A 122 7.76 -2.20 14.96
C LEU A 122 6.48 -2.95 14.59
N LYS A 123 6.31 -4.16 15.11
CA LYS A 123 5.10 -4.97 14.91
C LYS A 123 3.85 -4.24 15.40
N GLU A 124 3.89 -3.64 16.59
CA GLU A 124 2.78 -2.88 17.15
C GLU A 124 2.47 -1.61 16.36
N GLN A 125 3.49 -0.90 15.91
CA GLN A 125 3.32 0.28 15.08
C GLN A 125 2.58 -0.09 13.78
N LEU A 126 3.03 -1.13 13.09
CA LEU A 126 2.41 -1.59 11.86
C LEU A 126 1.03 -2.20 12.09
N GLY A 127 0.86 -2.95 13.17
CA GLY A 127 -0.45 -3.48 13.56
C GLY A 127 -1.47 -2.38 13.80
N ARG A 128 -1.06 -1.25 14.38
CA ARG A 128 -1.92 -0.06 14.54
C ARG A 128 -2.21 0.62 13.21
N GLU A 129 -1.20 0.81 12.39
CA GLU A 129 -1.33 1.48 11.09
C GLU A 129 -2.25 0.71 10.14
N TYR A 130 -2.07 -0.59 10.05
CA TYR A 130 -2.85 -1.46 9.16
C TYR A 130 -4.02 -2.16 9.85
N LYS A 131 -4.25 -1.92 11.15
CA LYS A 131 -5.30 -2.57 11.97
C LYS A 131 -5.30 -4.10 11.87
N LEU A 132 -4.13 -4.69 11.61
CA LEU A 132 -3.91 -6.12 11.42
C LEU A 132 -2.74 -6.58 12.28
N GLU A 133 -2.84 -7.81 12.80
CA GLU A 133 -1.77 -8.45 13.55
C GLU A 133 -1.01 -9.44 12.67
N TYR A 134 0.28 -9.62 12.97
CA TYR A 134 1.08 -10.67 12.34
C TYR A 134 0.52 -12.05 12.73
N PRO A 135 0.08 -12.89 11.77
CA PRO A 135 -0.71 -14.07 12.09
C PRO A 135 0.14 -15.32 12.39
N PHE A 136 1.45 -15.29 12.14
CA PHE A 136 2.30 -16.47 12.22
C PHE A 136 3.12 -16.49 13.50
N LYS A 137 3.57 -17.71 13.88
CA LYS A 137 4.44 -17.91 15.04
C LYS A 137 5.93 -17.79 14.73
N ARG A 138 6.27 -17.67 13.44
CA ARG A 138 7.66 -17.59 12.95
C ARG A 138 7.77 -16.46 11.95
N PHE A 139 8.95 -15.89 11.92
CA PHE A 139 9.37 -14.96 10.89
C PHE A 139 10.83 -15.20 10.55
N SER A 140 11.15 -15.48 9.32
CA SER A 140 12.50 -15.76 8.86
C SER A 140 12.94 -14.80 7.77
N ILE A 141 14.13 -14.23 7.93
CA ILE A 141 14.85 -13.55 6.87
C ILE A 141 15.89 -14.55 6.34
N VAL A 142 15.83 -14.88 5.04
CA VAL A 142 16.64 -15.94 4.44
C VAL A 142 17.48 -15.36 3.31
N GLU A 143 18.79 -15.46 3.44
CA GLU A 143 19.72 -15.03 2.40
C GLU A 143 19.62 -15.91 1.15
N ALA A 144 19.51 -15.28 -0.01
CA ALA A 144 19.47 -15.96 -1.31
C ALA A 144 20.67 -15.54 -2.17
N PRO A 145 21.33 -16.47 -2.87
CA PRO A 145 22.42 -16.14 -3.77
C PRO A 145 21.99 -15.10 -4.82
N VAL A 146 22.93 -14.22 -5.17
CA VAL A 146 22.69 -13.09 -6.08
C VAL A 146 22.12 -13.54 -7.43
N GLN A 147 22.48 -14.74 -7.90
CA GLN A 147 21.98 -15.28 -9.16
C GLN A 147 20.44 -15.42 -9.16
N PHE A 148 19.83 -15.67 -8.01
CA PHE A 148 18.37 -15.78 -7.89
C PHE A 148 17.68 -14.43 -7.80
N ALA A 149 18.42 -13.42 -7.39
CA ALA A 149 17.92 -12.05 -7.28
C ALA A 149 18.07 -11.26 -8.60
N SER A 150 19.01 -11.65 -9.47
CA SER A 150 19.35 -10.93 -10.70
C SER A 150 18.62 -11.39 -11.94
N TYR A 151 17.84 -12.48 -11.88
CA TYR A 151 17.06 -12.93 -13.02
C TYR A 151 15.87 -11.99 -13.25
N GLY A 152 15.88 -11.34 -14.42
CA GLY A 152 14.67 -10.74 -14.97
C GLY A 152 13.66 -11.86 -15.23
N ARG A 153 12.51 -11.81 -14.55
CA ARG A 153 11.47 -12.82 -14.71
C ARG A 153 10.45 -12.35 -15.73
N ALA A 154 9.82 -13.30 -16.39
CA ALA A 154 8.78 -12.98 -17.37
C ALA A 154 7.60 -12.21 -16.74
N TRP A 155 7.41 -12.34 -15.44
CA TRP A 155 6.42 -11.62 -14.65
C TRP A 155 7.13 -10.73 -13.64
N SER A 156 7.07 -9.45 -13.87
CA SER A 156 7.72 -8.42 -13.01
C SER A 156 7.16 -8.37 -11.58
N GLN A 157 6.01 -8.99 -11.33
CA GLN A 157 5.33 -9.00 -10.04
C GLN A 157 5.51 -10.31 -9.26
N ALA A 158 6.44 -11.16 -9.65
CA ALA A 158 6.73 -12.38 -8.90
C ALA A 158 7.11 -12.06 -7.46
N GLN A 159 6.28 -12.44 -6.52
CA GLN A 159 6.46 -12.22 -5.09
C GLN A 159 7.38 -13.27 -4.47
N GLU A 160 8.37 -13.73 -5.21
CA GLU A 160 9.25 -14.82 -4.78
C GLU A 160 10.07 -14.47 -3.55
N THR A 161 10.31 -13.19 -3.36
CA THR A 161 11.08 -12.70 -2.24
C THR A 161 10.30 -12.67 -0.95
N MET A 162 8.97 -12.63 -1.03
CA MET A 162 8.10 -12.70 0.13
C MET A 162 7.26 -13.96 0.09
N GLN A 163 7.30 -14.70 1.18
CA GLN A 163 6.56 -15.94 1.37
C GLN A 163 5.87 -15.92 2.74
N PRO A 164 4.84 -16.73 2.98
CA PRO A 164 4.33 -16.88 4.33
C PRO A 164 5.48 -17.22 5.29
N GLU A 165 5.55 -16.53 6.43
CA GLU A 165 6.58 -16.71 7.46
C GLU A 165 8.02 -16.34 7.06
N MET A 166 8.32 -15.97 5.79
CA MET A 166 9.69 -15.68 5.40
C MET A 166 9.83 -14.59 4.32
N VAL A 167 10.98 -13.94 4.36
CA VAL A 167 11.44 -12.99 3.34
C VAL A 167 12.80 -13.42 2.84
N LEU A 168 12.97 -13.43 1.52
CA LEU A 168 14.26 -13.67 0.91
C LEU A 168 15.00 -12.34 0.75
N PHE A 169 16.26 -12.29 1.11
CA PHE A 169 17.12 -11.16 0.85
C PHE A 169 18.39 -11.59 0.12
N PRO A 170 18.96 -10.73 -0.73
CA PRO A 170 20.14 -11.11 -1.51
C PRO A 170 21.40 -11.20 -0.66
N GLU A 171 22.31 -12.05 -1.09
CA GLU A 171 23.61 -12.23 -0.45
C GLU A 171 24.46 -10.96 -0.43
N LYS A 172 25.45 -10.94 0.46
CA LYS A 172 26.41 -9.85 0.60
C LYS A 172 27.02 -9.46 -0.75
N GLY A 173 27.01 -8.17 -1.03
CA GLY A 173 27.52 -7.60 -2.29
C GLY A 173 26.43 -7.32 -3.33
N ALA A 174 25.26 -7.94 -3.23
CA ALA A 174 24.11 -7.60 -4.06
C ALA A 174 23.37 -6.35 -3.53
N LEU A 175 23.36 -6.14 -2.22
CA LEU A 175 22.86 -4.90 -1.58
C LEU A 175 24.06 -3.97 -1.31
N LEU A 176 24.37 -3.12 -2.26
CA LEU A 176 25.55 -2.25 -2.26
C LEU A 176 25.63 -1.27 -1.09
N ASN A 177 24.54 -1.01 -0.40
CA ASN A 177 24.44 0.03 0.64
C ASN A 177 24.22 -0.51 2.05
N LEU A 178 24.22 -1.83 2.24
CA LEU A 178 24.01 -2.41 3.57
C LEU A 178 25.35 -2.64 4.30
N ASP A 179 26.11 -1.58 4.51
CA ASP A 179 27.27 -1.61 5.41
C ASP A 179 26.82 -1.16 6.81
N VAL A 180 26.25 -2.10 7.56
CA VAL A 180 25.72 -1.85 8.91
C VAL A 180 26.75 -1.22 9.84
N LYS A 181 28.02 -1.66 9.78
CA LYS A 181 29.10 -1.08 10.59
C LYS A 181 29.38 0.37 10.24
N ARG A 182 29.32 0.71 8.96
CA ARG A 182 29.48 2.08 8.49
C ARG A 182 28.29 2.92 8.92
N GLU A 183 27.08 2.40 8.82
CA GLU A 183 25.87 3.11 9.17
C GLU A 183 25.85 3.47 10.68
N VAL A 184 26.24 2.55 11.56
CA VAL A 184 26.42 2.84 13.00
C VAL A 184 27.43 4.00 13.20
N LYS A 185 28.57 3.95 12.53
CA LYS A 185 29.59 5.03 12.60
C LYS A 185 29.05 6.37 12.05
N ASP A 186 28.29 6.30 10.99
CA ASP A 186 27.69 7.49 10.37
C ASP A 186 26.63 8.11 11.30
N HIS A 187 25.80 7.33 11.97
CA HIS A 187 24.87 7.85 12.98
C HIS A 187 25.59 8.59 14.11
N ILE A 188 26.68 8.02 14.64
CA ILE A 188 27.49 8.70 15.66
C ILE A 188 28.13 9.98 15.12
N ARG A 189 28.69 9.94 13.91
CA ARG A 189 29.32 11.12 13.28
C ARG A 189 28.32 12.25 13.00
N TRP A 190 27.11 11.90 12.54
CA TRP A 190 26.08 12.90 12.25
C TRP A 190 25.48 13.50 13.50
N SER A 191 25.34 12.72 14.59
CA SER A 191 24.85 13.23 15.87
C SER A 191 25.79 14.29 16.48
N LYS A 192 27.11 14.13 16.29
CA LYS A 192 28.11 15.13 16.72
C LYS A 192 28.05 16.46 15.98
N ARG A 193 27.37 16.52 14.83
CA ARG A 193 27.13 17.75 14.06
C ARG A 193 25.84 18.46 14.47
N GLY A 194 24.98 17.78 15.21
CA GLY A 194 23.77 18.32 15.80
C GLY A 194 23.97 18.54 17.31
N ASP A 195 22.98 19.11 17.95
CA ASP A 195 23.03 19.46 19.38
C ASP A 195 22.89 18.26 20.32
N ARG A 196 22.78 17.03 19.80
CA ARG A 196 22.58 15.82 20.62
C ARG A 196 23.54 14.70 20.21
N GLU A 197 24.55 14.47 21.04
CA GLU A 197 25.43 13.32 20.89
C GLU A 197 24.69 12.04 21.31
N ILE A 198 24.80 10.97 20.51
CA ILE A 198 24.20 9.67 20.78
C ILE A 198 25.26 8.63 21.16
N SER A 199 24.88 7.67 21.98
CA SER A 199 25.72 6.54 22.35
C SER A 199 25.85 5.52 21.18
N GLU A 200 26.84 4.64 21.26
CA GLU A 200 27.00 3.55 20.30
C GLU A 200 25.77 2.62 20.31
N VAL A 201 25.21 2.33 21.49
CA VAL A 201 23.98 1.54 21.64
C VAL A 201 22.82 2.20 20.92
N GLU A 202 22.63 3.51 21.10
CA GLU A 202 21.57 4.25 20.39
C GLU A 202 21.78 4.24 18.87
N ALA A 203 23.02 4.35 18.41
CA ALA A 203 23.36 4.27 17.00
C ALA A 203 23.05 2.87 16.42
N GLN A 204 23.38 1.81 17.17
CA GLN A 204 23.04 0.43 16.77
C GLN A 204 21.53 0.21 16.71
N MET A 205 20.76 0.72 17.69
CA MET A 205 19.30 0.64 17.67
C MET A 205 18.70 1.35 16.45
N ARG A 206 19.19 2.54 16.11
CA ARG A 206 18.75 3.28 14.92
C ARG A 206 19.07 2.51 13.64
N THR A 207 20.29 1.99 13.53
CA THR A 207 20.72 1.19 12.38
C THR A 207 19.89 -0.09 12.27
N PHE A 208 19.58 -0.76 13.39
CA PHE A 208 18.71 -1.94 13.36
C PHE A 208 17.30 -1.59 12.88
N ASN A 209 16.73 -0.50 13.35
CA ASN A 209 15.44 -0.03 12.87
C ASN A 209 15.50 0.27 11.36
N ASN A 210 16.52 0.96 10.87
CA ASN A 210 16.70 1.22 9.44
C ASN A 210 16.85 -0.07 8.64
N PHE A 211 17.61 -1.04 9.17
CA PHE A 211 17.76 -2.36 8.55
C PHE A 211 16.40 -3.05 8.39
N VAL A 212 15.60 -3.12 9.46
CA VAL A 212 14.26 -3.70 9.40
C VAL A 212 13.37 -2.88 8.45
N TRP A 213 13.38 -1.55 8.54
CA TRP A 213 12.63 -0.68 7.65
C TRP A 213 13.00 -0.84 6.18
N THR A 214 14.25 -1.19 5.87
CA THR A 214 14.66 -1.46 4.49
C THR A 214 13.88 -2.63 3.88
N PHE A 215 13.54 -3.63 4.68
CA PHE A 215 12.71 -4.76 4.25
C PHE A 215 11.21 -4.47 4.32
N MET A 216 10.81 -3.44 5.04
CA MET A 216 9.41 -3.10 5.30
C MET A 216 8.88 -1.97 4.42
N ARG A 217 9.74 -1.11 3.89
CA ARG A 217 9.32 -0.04 2.99
C ARG A 217 9.13 -0.56 1.57
N SER A 218 7.92 -0.36 1.09
CA SER A 218 7.48 -0.74 -0.25
C SER A 218 7.97 0.17 -1.37
N GLU A 219 8.89 1.04 -1.11
CA GLU A 219 9.35 1.97 -2.12
C GLU A 219 10.35 1.29 -3.04
N GLY A 220 9.85 0.34 -3.81
CA GLY A 220 10.59 -0.12 -4.96
C GLY A 220 10.76 -1.60 -5.07
N ASN A 221 10.57 -2.03 -6.29
CA ASN A 221 11.30 -3.15 -6.80
C ASN A 221 12.72 -3.00 -6.28
N TYR A 222 13.21 -3.99 -5.53
CA TYR A 222 14.63 -4.22 -5.47
C TYR A 222 15.07 -4.62 -6.88
N ASN A 223 14.98 -3.68 -7.79
CA ASN A 223 15.83 -3.70 -8.96
C ASN A 223 17.23 -3.60 -8.37
N PHE A 224 17.91 -4.71 -8.30
CA PHE A 224 19.33 -4.81 -8.01
C PHE A 224 20.11 -4.07 -9.10
N SER A 225 19.76 -2.83 -9.37
CA SER A 225 20.54 -1.99 -10.26
C SER A 225 21.78 -1.60 -9.49
N LEU A 226 22.81 -2.36 -9.75
CA LEU A 226 24.17 -2.03 -9.41
C LEU A 226 24.42 -0.55 -9.70
N GLY A 227 24.43 0.27 -8.66
CA GLY A 227 25.09 1.58 -8.72
C GLY A 227 24.22 2.82 -8.80
N SER A 228 22.93 2.78 -8.75
CA SER A 228 22.18 4.04 -8.68
C SER A 228 22.00 4.50 -7.23
N ARG A 229 22.80 5.48 -6.81
CA ARG A 229 22.39 6.42 -5.77
C ARG A 229 21.19 7.26 -6.23
N GLY A 230 20.63 6.95 -7.37
CA GLY A 230 19.41 7.54 -7.86
C GLY A 230 18.29 7.09 -6.95
N ARG A 231 17.54 8.04 -6.42
CA ARG A 231 16.13 7.89 -6.12
C ARG A 231 15.48 7.48 -7.45
N GLY A 232 15.76 6.22 -7.88
CA GLY A 232 15.19 5.63 -9.07
C GLY A 232 13.68 5.68 -8.88
N ASN A 233 12.99 5.88 -9.94
CA ASN A 233 11.58 5.65 -10.08
C ASN A 233 11.27 4.24 -9.64
N LEU A 234 11.01 4.13 -8.39
CA LEU A 234 10.47 2.94 -7.84
C LEU A 234 9.00 3.07 -8.17
N SER A 235 8.56 2.29 -9.13
CA SER A 235 7.15 2.21 -9.42
C SER A 235 6.40 2.08 -8.11
N SER A 236 5.29 2.76 -7.99
CA SER A 236 4.38 2.67 -6.84
C SER A 236 3.81 1.26 -6.65
N GLU A 237 4.49 0.25 -7.19
CA GLU A 237 4.15 -1.14 -7.01
C GLU A 237 4.33 -1.53 -5.56
N ALA A 238 3.38 -2.26 -5.06
CA ALA A 238 3.44 -2.81 -3.73
C ALA A 238 4.75 -3.56 -3.58
N ASN A 239 5.51 -3.15 -2.59
CA ASN A 239 6.76 -3.79 -2.29
C ASN A 239 6.50 -5.23 -1.88
N PRO A 240 7.03 -6.20 -2.62
CA PRO A 240 6.98 -7.58 -2.20
C PRO A 240 7.68 -7.81 -0.85
N TYR A 241 8.49 -6.87 -0.38
CA TYR A 241 9.21 -6.94 0.90
C TYR A 241 8.46 -6.33 2.07
N PHE A 242 7.24 -5.89 1.88
CA PHE A 242 6.43 -5.41 2.97
C PHE A 242 6.02 -6.57 3.85
N LEU A 243 6.60 -6.62 5.01
CA LEU A 243 6.33 -7.68 5.95
C LEU A 243 4.88 -7.69 6.41
N PHE A 244 4.27 -6.52 6.51
CA PHE A 244 2.98 -6.38 7.13
C PHE A 244 1.86 -5.93 6.19
N PRO A 245 2.02 -5.01 5.26
CA PRO A 245 0.94 -4.68 4.33
C PRO A 245 0.51 -5.82 3.42
N GLN A 246 1.45 -6.67 3.00
CA GLN A 246 1.14 -7.81 2.14
C GLN A 246 0.75 -9.08 2.86
N ILE A 247 0.71 -9.03 4.17
CA ILE A 247 0.16 -10.10 5.00
C ILE A 247 -1.28 -10.46 4.61
N TYR A 248 -2.00 -9.56 3.95
CA TYR A 248 -3.33 -9.83 3.42
C TYR A 248 -3.34 -11.08 2.56
N ASN A 249 -2.39 -11.20 1.66
CA ASN A 249 -2.28 -12.33 0.74
C ASN A 249 -1.99 -13.65 1.44
N PHE A 250 -1.42 -13.61 2.65
CA PHE A 250 -1.09 -14.80 3.43
C PHE A 250 -2.10 -15.09 4.54
N ARG A 251 -2.93 -14.14 4.88
CA ARG A 251 -3.91 -14.25 5.96
C ARG A 251 -5.30 -14.57 5.47
N TYR A 252 -5.69 -14.07 4.32
CA TYR A 252 -6.94 -14.36 3.66
C TYR A 252 -6.76 -14.39 2.15
N ASN A 253 -7.67 -15.06 1.49
CA ASN A 253 -7.74 -15.14 0.07
C ASN A 253 -9.10 -14.65 -0.39
N ILE A 254 -9.11 -13.61 -1.20
CA ILE A 254 -10.32 -13.08 -1.80
C ILE A 254 -10.35 -13.60 -3.23
N PHE A 255 -11.34 -14.42 -3.54
CA PHE A 255 -11.44 -15.07 -4.84
C PHE A 255 -12.76 -14.72 -5.54
N SER A 256 -12.71 -14.69 -6.84
CA SER A 256 -13.84 -14.56 -7.73
C SER A 256 -13.63 -15.49 -8.92
N SER A 257 -14.71 -16.10 -9.41
CA SER A 257 -14.67 -16.88 -10.65
C SER A 257 -14.53 -15.99 -11.89
N GLU A 258 -14.93 -14.73 -11.79
CA GLU A 258 -14.94 -13.76 -12.89
C GLU A 258 -13.77 -12.78 -12.81
N TRP A 259 -13.39 -12.38 -11.59
CA TRP A 259 -12.39 -11.34 -11.33
C TRP A 259 -11.15 -11.89 -10.60
N PRO A 260 -10.17 -12.44 -11.33
CA PRO A 260 -8.96 -13.00 -10.70
C PRO A 260 -8.13 -11.94 -9.95
N VAL A 261 -8.38 -10.68 -10.22
CA VAL A 261 -7.72 -9.52 -9.61
C VAL A 261 -8.27 -9.14 -8.22
N ALA A 262 -9.29 -9.84 -7.71
CA ALA A 262 -10.01 -9.47 -6.49
C ALA A 262 -9.10 -9.23 -5.26
N ASN A 263 -8.10 -10.10 -5.02
CA ASN A 263 -7.11 -9.88 -3.96
C ASN A 263 -6.40 -8.54 -4.13
N ARG A 264 -5.98 -8.23 -5.36
CA ARG A 264 -5.20 -7.04 -5.66
C ARG A 264 -6.04 -5.75 -5.53
N VAL A 265 -7.32 -5.81 -5.88
CA VAL A 265 -8.25 -4.69 -5.68
C VAL A 265 -8.30 -4.30 -4.20
N ILE A 266 -8.49 -5.27 -3.31
CA ILE A 266 -8.55 -5.01 -1.87
C ILE A 266 -7.20 -4.56 -1.33
N GLU A 267 -6.12 -5.18 -1.76
CA GLU A 267 -4.77 -4.83 -1.35
C GLU A 267 -4.43 -3.38 -1.70
N LEU A 268 -4.63 -2.97 -2.96
CA LEU A 268 -4.34 -1.61 -3.41
C LEU A 268 -5.25 -0.57 -2.75
N TYR A 269 -6.52 -0.91 -2.50
CA TYR A 269 -7.41 -0.05 -1.74
C TYR A 269 -6.94 0.18 -0.30
N LEU A 270 -6.47 -0.87 0.38
CA LEU A 270 -5.99 -0.77 1.75
C LEU A 270 -4.60 -0.13 1.86
N GLN A 271 -3.78 -0.27 0.83
CA GLN A 271 -2.52 0.45 0.76
C GLN A 271 -2.83 1.95 0.59
N LYS A 272 -2.54 2.74 1.61
CA LYS A 272 -2.53 4.21 1.47
C LYS A 272 -1.37 4.59 0.53
N LYS A 273 -1.60 4.55 -0.78
CA LYS A 273 -0.65 5.17 -1.70
C LYS A 273 -0.59 6.65 -1.37
N SER A 274 0.62 7.18 -1.19
CA SER A 274 0.82 8.61 -1.39
C SER A 274 0.38 8.90 -2.81
N GLU A 275 -0.61 9.77 -2.96
CA GLU A 275 -1.07 10.24 -4.27
C GLU A 275 0.14 10.68 -5.09
N ASP A 276 0.02 10.54 -6.40
CA ASP A 276 1.06 10.76 -7.39
C ASP A 276 1.80 12.08 -7.11
N ARG A 277 3.03 11.97 -6.67
CA ARG A 277 3.82 13.14 -6.29
C ARG A 277 4.32 13.80 -7.55
N GLY A 278 3.57 14.54 -8.24
CA GLY A 278 3.87 15.42 -9.39
C GLY A 278 5.21 15.32 -10.13
N TRP A 279 6.24 14.73 -9.52
CA TRP A 279 7.58 14.61 -10.09
C TRP A 279 7.67 13.58 -11.24
N GLU A 280 6.86 12.51 -11.25
CA GLU A 280 6.77 11.61 -12.42
C GLU A 280 6.27 12.39 -13.63
N ARG A 281 5.31 13.27 -13.40
CA ARG A 281 4.80 14.17 -14.41
C ARG A 281 5.83 15.22 -14.83
N GLU A 282 6.61 15.77 -13.88
CA GLU A 282 7.68 16.73 -14.20
C GLU A 282 8.75 16.12 -15.10
N ILE A 283 9.09 14.85 -14.90
CA ILE A 283 10.10 14.15 -15.70
C ILE A 283 9.52 13.57 -17.00
N ASN A 284 8.34 12.94 -16.94
CA ASN A 284 7.78 12.19 -18.05
C ASN A 284 6.70 12.94 -18.82
N GLY A 285 6.31 14.15 -18.36
CA GLY A 285 5.21 14.96 -18.90
C GLY A 285 3.82 14.45 -18.53
N ILE A 286 3.70 13.18 -18.10
CA ILE A 286 2.45 12.53 -17.72
C ILE A 286 2.73 11.45 -16.68
N SER A 287 1.89 11.32 -15.66
CA SER A 287 2.03 10.29 -14.64
C SER A 287 1.49 8.93 -15.09
N ASN A 288 1.84 7.86 -14.36
CA ASN A 288 1.32 6.52 -14.64
C ASN A 288 -0.18 6.43 -14.34
N ASN A 289 -0.70 7.15 -13.35
CA ASN A 289 -2.13 7.25 -13.10
C ASN A 289 -2.86 7.92 -14.28
N GLU A 290 -2.34 9.01 -14.80
CA GLU A 290 -2.91 9.70 -15.96
C GLU A 290 -2.90 8.83 -17.22
N LYS A 291 -1.80 8.06 -17.45
CA LYS A 291 -1.76 7.06 -18.53
C LYS A 291 -2.82 5.98 -18.34
N ALA A 292 -3.00 5.49 -17.11
CA ALA A 292 -4.03 4.51 -16.81
C ALA A 292 -5.44 5.06 -17.05
N ILE A 293 -5.71 6.31 -16.68
CA ILE A 293 -6.99 6.98 -16.95
C ILE A 293 -7.27 7.07 -18.46
N LEU A 294 -6.28 7.48 -19.25
CA LEU A 294 -6.42 7.55 -20.71
C LEU A 294 -6.68 6.18 -21.37
N LEU A 295 -6.20 5.10 -20.74
CA LEU A 295 -6.51 3.74 -21.19
C LEU A 295 -7.93 3.33 -20.80
N LEU A 296 -8.37 3.63 -19.56
CA LEU A 296 -9.73 3.37 -19.08
C LEU A 296 -10.80 4.13 -19.88
N GLU A 297 -10.47 5.27 -20.47
CA GLU A 297 -11.36 5.99 -21.38
C GLU A 297 -11.70 5.20 -22.66
N LYS A 298 -10.78 4.34 -23.12
CA LYS A 298 -10.85 3.68 -24.42
C LYS A 298 -11.12 2.19 -24.35
N HIS A 299 -10.80 1.58 -23.23
CA HIS A 299 -10.84 0.13 -23.03
C HIS A 299 -11.56 -0.22 -21.73
N THR A 300 -12.22 -1.36 -21.72
CA THR A 300 -12.82 -1.90 -20.52
C THR A 300 -11.73 -2.32 -19.52
N PHE A 301 -12.04 -2.28 -18.22
CA PHE A 301 -11.12 -2.78 -17.20
C PHE A 301 -10.72 -4.25 -17.47
N LYS A 302 -11.66 -5.07 -17.91
CA LYS A 302 -11.43 -6.47 -18.29
C LYS A 302 -10.41 -6.64 -19.42
N GLU A 303 -10.49 -5.80 -20.46
CA GLU A 303 -9.52 -5.82 -21.56
C GLU A 303 -8.13 -5.42 -21.09
N LEU A 304 -8.04 -4.36 -20.27
CA LEU A 304 -6.76 -3.88 -19.73
C LEU A 304 -6.08 -4.90 -18.81
N LEU A 305 -6.84 -5.65 -18.03
CA LEU A 305 -6.30 -6.74 -17.22
C LEU A 305 -5.74 -7.90 -18.05
N ALA A 306 -6.28 -8.12 -19.24
CA ALA A 306 -5.84 -9.19 -20.14
C ALA A 306 -4.61 -8.79 -20.97
N ASP A 307 -4.27 -7.51 -21.02
CA ASP A 307 -3.15 -7.01 -21.81
C ASP A 307 -1.82 -7.12 -21.04
N VAL A 308 -0.95 -7.99 -21.51
CA VAL A 308 0.38 -8.22 -20.92
C VAL A 308 1.36 -7.06 -21.15
N GLU A 309 1.14 -6.26 -22.18
CA GLU A 309 2.01 -5.10 -22.48
C GLU A 309 1.81 -3.97 -21.46
N LEU A 310 0.65 -3.96 -20.80
CA LEU A 310 0.30 -2.97 -19.78
C LEU A 310 0.75 -3.35 -18.36
N ARG A 311 1.60 -4.36 -18.21
CA ARG A 311 2.03 -4.89 -16.92
C ARG A 311 2.52 -3.82 -15.95
N ASP A 312 3.30 -2.86 -16.43
CA ASP A 312 3.83 -1.76 -15.61
C ASP A 312 2.75 -0.77 -15.14
N LEU A 313 1.59 -0.73 -15.79
CA LEU A 313 0.46 0.12 -15.46
C LEU A 313 -0.67 -0.62 -14.73
N GLN A 314 -0.64 -1.94 -14.66
CA GLN A 314 -1.74 -2.73 -14.08
C GLN A 314 -2.07 -2.33 -12.64
N ASN A 315 -1.07 -2.06 -11.81
CA ASN A 315 -1.32 -1.60 -10.44
C ASN A 315 -1.99 -0.22 -10.38
N ASN A 316 -1.67 0.67 -11.31
CA ASN A 316 -2.32 1.98 -11.40
C ASN A 316 -3.77 1.81 -11.85
N ILE A 317 -4.02 1.01 -12.88
CA ILE A 317 -5.37 0.70 -13.38
C ILE A 317 -6.22 0.07 -12.28
N VAL A 318 -5.72 -1.00 -11.62
CA VAL A 318 -6.44 -1.67 -10.53
C VAL A 318 -6.66 -0.75 -9.33
N GLY A 319 -5.67 0.08 -8.98
CA GLY A 319 -5.78 1.03 -7.87
C GLY A 319 -6.81 2.14 -8.11
N LEU A 320 -6.91 2.64 -9.33
CA LEU A 320 -7.93 3.61 -9.74
C LEU A 320 -9.34 3.00 -9.65
N GLU A 321 -9.53 1.81 -10.22
CA GLU A 321 -10.82 1.11 -10.16
C GLU A 321 -11.19 0.66 -8.75
N ALA A 322 -10.24 0.25 -7.93
CA ALA A 322 -10.48 -0.04 -6.52
C ALA A 322 -10.94 1.21 -5.75
N SER A 323 -10.33 2.36 -6.02
CA SER A 323 -10.70 3.63 -5.40
C SER A 323 -12.10 4.08 -5.83
N ARG A 324 -12.46 3.85 -7.09
CA ARG A 324 -13.79 4.14 -7.65
C ARG A 324 -14.86 3.21 -7.04
N LEU A 325 -14.59 1.90 -6.98
CA LEU A 325 -15.49 0.87 -6.44
C LEU A 325 -15.95 1.18 -5.02
N PHE A 326 -15.05 1.72 -4.18
CA PHE A 326 -15.35 1.98 -2.77
C PHE A 326 -15.64 3.45 -2.44
N ALA A 327 -15.69 4.32 -3.45
CA ALA A 327 -15.89 5.74 -3.21
C ALA A 327 -17.28 6.07 -2.65
N VAL A 328 -18.36 5.48 -3.19
CA VAL A 328 -19.73 5.70 -2.70
C VAL A 328 -19.90 5.17 -1.27
N PRO A 329 -19.48 3.94 -0.93
CA PRO A 329 -19.42 3.48 0.46
C PRO A 329 -18.74 4.46 1.42
N GLU A 330 -17.59 5.00 1.03
CA GLU A 330 -16.84 5.96 1.85
C GLU A 330 -17.60 7.30 2.01
N ILE A 331 -18.34 7.75 1.00
CA ILE A 331 -19.18 8.93 1.08
C ILE A 331 -20.33 8.69 2.09
N ASN A 332 -20.96 7.52 2.01
CA ASN A 332 -22.16 7.22 2.80
C ASN A 332 -21.89 7.09 4.31
N ILE A 333 -20.80 6.41 4.69
CA ILE A 333 -20.52 6.12 6.11
C ILE A 333 -19.20 6.70 6.61
N GLY A 334 -18.44 7.35 5.75
CA GLY A 334 -17.09 7.87 6.04
C GLY A 334 -15.97 6.84 5.81
N VAL A 335 -14.82 7.35 5.41
CA VAL A 335 -13.64 6.54 5.03
C VAL A 335 -13.20 5.59 6.15
N GLU A 336 -13.09 6.10 7.38
CA GLU A 336 -12.62 5.30 8.52
C GLU A 336 -13.64 4.20 8.90
N ALA A 337 -14.94 4.52 8.94
CA ALA A 337 -15.97 3.54 9.27
C ALA A 337 -16.06 2.43 8.21
N PHE A 338 -15.92 2.78 6.93
CA PHE A 338 -15.89 1.80 5.86
C PHE A 338 -14.65 0.90 5.94
N ARG A 339 -13.48 1.47 6.14
CA ARG A 339 -12.23 0.71 6.33
C ARG A 339 -12.29 -0.20 7.55
N ASP A 340 -12.84 0.27 8.67
CA ASP A 340 -13.04 -0.56 9.86
C ASP A 340 -13.97 -1.75 9.62
N SER A 341 -15.01 -1.55 8.82
CA SER A 341 -15.91 -2.62 8.40
C SER A 341 -15.19 -3.66 7.54
N LEU A 342 -14.39 -3.21 6.58
CA LEU A 342 -13.56 -4.08 5.75
C LEU A 342 -12.52 -4.84 6.59
N TYR A 343 -11.78 -4.17 7.47
CA TYR A 343 -10.83 -4.82 8.36
C TYR A 343 -11.50 -5.82 9.32
N SER A 344 -12.70 -5.50 9.80
CA SER A 344 -13.48 -6.42 10.65
C SER A 344 -13.86 -7.69 9.88
N LEU A 345 -14.31 -7.54 8.64
CA LEU A 345 -14.64 -8.67 7.77
C LEU A 345 -13.40 -9.54 7.51
N LEU A 346 -12.26 -8.92 7.19
CA LEU A 346 -11.01 -9.63 6.95
C LEU A 346 -10.52 -10.37 8.20
N ARG A 347 -10.59 -9.75 9.38
CA ARG A 347 -10.20 -10.39 10.65
C ARG A 347 -11.02 -11.62 10.99
N ARG A 348 -12.33 -11.58 10.72
CA ARG A 348 -13.23 -12.74 10.97
C ARG A 348 -12.95 -13.92 10.06
N ASN A 349 -12.36 -13.67 8.90
CA ASN A 349 -12.10 -14.68 7.86
C ASN A 349 -10.61 -15.04 7.73
N THR A 350 -9.85 -14.97 8.82
CA THR A 350 -8.42 -15.32 8.83
C THR A 350 -8.23 -16.79 8.42
N PHE A 351 -7.33 -17.04 7.45
CA PHE A 351 -7.05 -18.33 6.82
C PHE A 351 -8.25 -18.98 6.12
N LEU A 352 -9.20 -18.15 5.68
CA LEU A 352 -10.35 -18.59 4.90
C LEU A 352 -10.33 -17.95 3.52
N ASN A 353 -10.96 -18.67 2.56
CA ASN A 353 -11.23 -18.14 1.23
C ASN A 353 -12.53 -17.31 1.29
N ILE A 354 -12.45 -16.05 0.88
CA ILE A 354 -13.58 -15.11 0.88
C ILE A 354 -14.04 -14.93 -0.56
N ASN A 355 -15.31 -15.20 -0.84
CA ASN A 355 -15.88 -14.88 -2.14
C ASN A 355 -16.03 -13.36 -2.28
N PHE A 356 -15.52 -12.80 -3.37
CA PHE A 356 -15.45 -11.35 -3.61
C PHE A 356 -16.84 -10.72 -3.72
N GLU A 357 -17.72 -11.35 -4.48
CA GLU A 357 -19.07 -10.86 -4.71
C GLU A 357 -19.88 -10.81 -3.40
N ASN A 358 -19.80 -11.87 -2.58
CA ASN A 358 -20.45 -11.90 -1.26
C ASN A 358 -19.86 -10.87 -0.30
N MET A 359 -18.56 -10.61 -0.41
CA MET A 359 -17.90 -9.56 0.37
C MET A 359 -18.43 -8.18 -0.02
N LEU A 360 -18.57 -7.90 -1.31
CA LEU A 360 -19.13 -6.64 -1.81
C LEU A 360 -20.59 -6.48 -1.37
N ASP A 361 -21.42 -7.53 -1.43
CA ASP A 361 -22.80 -7.52 -0.94
C ASP A 361 -22.86 -7.19 0.56
N THR A 362 -21.95 -7.77 1.36
CA THR A 362 -21.86 -7.50 2.81
C THR A 362 -21.46 -6.05 3.09
N LEU A 363 -20.42 -5.57 2.42
CA LEU A 363 -19.95 -4.17 2.57
C LEU A 363 -20.98 -3.18 2.05
N GLY A 364 -21.67 -3.50 0.96
CA GLY A 364 -22.77 -2.72 0.41
C GLY A 364 -23.93 -2.57 1.40
N SER A 365 -24.31 -3.66 2.06
CA SER A 365 -25.35 -3.64 3.09
C SER A 365 -24.96 -2.77 4.30
N ILE A 366 -23.69 -2.77 4.70
CA ILE A 366 -23.19 -1.95 5.81
C ILE A 366 -23.18 -0.46 5.43
N SER A 367 -22.79 -0.13 4.21
CA SER A 367 -22.62 1.23 3.73
C SER A 367 -23.84 1.81 3.00
N ASN A 368 -24.93 1.05 2.90
CA ASN A 368 -26.10 1.40 2.11
C ASN A 368 -25.75 1.81 0.67
N ALA A 369 -24.89 1.03 0.02
CA ALA A 369 -24.43 1.24 -1.36
C ALA A 369 -24.53 -0.05 -2.17
N ASP A 370 -24.95 0.04 -3.42
CA ASP A 370 -24.91 -1.11 -4.34
C ASP A 370 -23.51 -1.23 -4.98
N ILE A 371 -22.53 -1.71 -4.19
CA ILE A 371 -21.14 -1.84 -4.66
C ILE A 371 -21.04 -2.85 -5.81
N ARG A 372 -21.85 -3.89 -5.79
CA ARG A 372 -21.78 -4.96 -6.79
C ARG A 372 -22.19 -4.50 -8.18
N SER A 373 -23.09 -3.53 -8.30
CA SER A 373 -23.50 -2.97 -9.59
C SER A 373 -22.32 -2.38 -10.36
N PHE A 374 -21.33 -1.81 -9.67
CA PHE A 374 -20.11 -1.27 -10.29
C PHE A 374 -19.29 -2.32 -11.05
N LEU A 375 -19.38 -3.61 -10.70
CA LEU A 375 -18.67 -4.65 -11.45
C LEU A 375 -19.14 -4.76 -12.91
N LYS A 376 -20.34 -4.30 -13.24
CA LYS A 376 -20.83 -4.25 -14.62
C LYS A 376 -20.01 -3.25 -15.45
N GLU A 377 -19.64 -2.12 -14.86
CA GLU A 377 -18.83 -1.10 -15.51
C GLU A 377 -17.42 -1.61 -15.86
N TRP A 378 -16.94 -2.65 -15.19
CA TRP A 378 -15.65 -3.27 -15.51
C TRP A 378 -15.65 -4.05 -16.84
N THR A 379 -16.83 -4.35 -17.38
CA THR A 379 -17.03 -5.03 -18.67
C THR A 379 -17.47 -4.10 -19.79
N GLU A 380 -17.72 -2.84 -19.47
CA GLU A 380 -18.20 -1.82 -20.41
C GLU A 380 -17.23 -0.64 -20.43
N THR A 381 -17.06 0.00 -21.59
CA THR A 381 -16.35 1.27 -21.67
C THR A 381 -17.27 2.37 -21.16
N THR A 382 -16.84 3.09 -20.14
CA THR A 382 -17.61 4.19 -19.58
C THR A 382 -16.91 5.50 -19.92
N PRO A 383 -17.59 6.43 -20.65
CA PRO A 383 -17.05 7.75 -20.87
C PRO A 383 -16.74 8.44 -19.53
N LEU A 384 -15.65 9.19 -19.50
CA LEU A 384 -15.17 9.80 -18.27
C LEU A 384 -15.88 11.12 -17.98
N PRO A 385 -16.20 11.43 -16.72
CA PRO A 385 -16.67 12.76 -16.33
C PRO A 385 -15.58 13.80 -16.55
N PHE A 386 -15.99 15.06 -16.74
CA PHE A 386 -15.09 16.20 -16.90
C PHE A 386 -15.54 17.36 -16.02
N TYR A 387 -14.61 17.92 -15.23
CA TYR A 387 -14.91 18.95 -14.25
C TYR A 387 -14.27 20.29 -14.56
N SER A 388 -15.01 21.37 -14.36
CA SER A 388 -14.49 22.71 -14.21
C SER A 388 -14.33 23.04 -12.73
N ILE A 389 -13.13 23.47 -12.34
CA ILE A 389 -12.78 23.75 -10.95
C ILE A 389 -12.49 25.24 -10.82
N GLY A 390 -13.30 25.92 -10.02
CA GLY A 390 -13.13 27.33 -9.72
C GLY A 390 -11.94 27.59 -8.79
N THR A 391 -11.44 28.81 -8.80
CA THR A 391 -10.36 29.22 -7.90
C THR A 391 -10.88 29.24 -6.46
N PRO A 392 -10.18 28.60 -5.50
CA PRO A 392 -10.58 28.63 -4.10
C PRO A 392 -10.43 30.02 -3.51
N GLU A 393 -11.44 30.46 -2.78
CA GLU A 393 -11.45 31.71 -2.03
C GLU A 393 -11.36 31.44 -0.54
N LEU A 394 -10.41 32.07 0.15
CA LEU A 394 -10.27 32.00 1.60
C LEU A 394 -10.65 33.34 2.23
N THR A 395 -11.63 33.31 3.13
CA THR A 395 -12.09 34.48 3.86
C THR A 395 -11.80 34.31 5.36
N LYS A 396 -11.10 35.27 5.95
CA LYS A 396 -10.90 35.34 7.40
C LYS A 396 -12.13 36.02 8.03
N VAL A 397 -12.80 35.32 8.91
CA VAL A 397 -13.99 35.79 9.63
C VAL A 397 -13.66 35.93 11.11
N THR A 398 -13.96 37.08 11.70
CA THR A 398 -13.82 37.31 13.14
C THR A 398 -15.21 37.37 13.75
N ASN A 399 -15.52 36.45 14.66
CA ASN A 399 -16.77 36.41 15.37
C ASN A 399 -16.54 36.32 16.88
N ARG A 400 -17.04 37.30 17.65
CA ARG A 400 -16.91 37.38 19.12
C ARG A 400 -15.47 37.30 19.64
N GLY A 401 -14.50 37.74 18.82
CA GLY A 401 -13.08 37.71 19.17
C GLY A 401 -12.34 36.42 18.74
N GLU A 402 -13.05 35.42 18.25
CA GLU A 402 -12.45 34.23 17.65
C GLU A 402 -12.28 34.41 16.14
N GLU A 403 -11.22 33.86 15.61
CA GLU A 403 -10.88 33.94 14.19
C GLU A 403 -11.10 32.59 13.51
N PHE A 404 -11.80 32.61 12.37
CA PHE A 404 -12.07 31.43 11.54
C PHE A 404 -11.69 31.72 10.08
N PHE A 405 -11.37 30.67 9.35
CA PHE A 405 -11.07 30.73 7.93
C PHE A 405 -12.13 29.96 7.15
N VAL A 406 -12.85 30.65 6.28
CA VAL A 406 -13.89 30.06 5.43
C VAL A 406 -13.32 29.86 4.04
N LEU A 407 -13.21 28.61 3.63
CA LEU A 407 -12.80 28.22 2.28
C LEU A 407 -14.06 27.99 1.43
N LYS A 408 -14.11 28.62 0.26
CA LYS A 408 -15.17 28.43 -0.75
C LYS A 408 -14.59 28.05 -2.10
N MET A 409 -15.24 27.16 -2.82
CA MET A 409 -14.84 26.76 -4.17
C MET A 409 -16.04 26.21 -4.93
N LEU A 410 -16.19 26.60 -6.19
CA LEU A 410 -17.19 26.05 -7.10
C LEU A 410 -16.57 24.93 -7.94
N ILE A 411 -17.28 23.81 -8.05
CA ILE A 411 -16.91 22.69 -8.92
C ILE A 411 -18.12 22.31 -9.76
N SER A 412 -17.91 22.17 -11.07
CA SER A 412 -18.98 21.83 -12.00
C SER A 412 -18.61 20.58 -12.80
N ASN A 413 -19.51 19.61 -12.83
CA ASN A 413 -19.43 18.49 -13.76
C ASN A 413 -20.12 18.89 -15.06
N ASN A 414 -19.34 19.08 -16.13
CA ASN A 414 -19.84 19.55 -17.43
C ASN A 414 -20.08 18.40 -18.42
N SER A 415 -20.05 17.17 -17.95
CA SER A 415 -20.22 15.97 -18.76
C SER A 415 -21.59 15.32 -18.57
N ASP A 416 -21.95 14.40 -19.46
CA ASP A 416 -23.17 13.59 -19.42
C ASP A 416 -23.06 12.40 -18.42
N HIS A 417 -21.97 12.31 -17.66
CA HIS A 417 -21.67 11.17 -16.79
C HIS A 417 -21.44 11.60 -15.35
N ASP A 418 -21.99 10.81 -14.44
CA ASP A 418 -21.75 10.97 -13.00
C ASP A 418 -20.29 10.72 -12.65
N GLY A 419 -19.79 11.38 -11.63
CA GLY A 419 -18.45 11.16 -11.17
C GLY A 419 -18.24 11.51 -9.71
N ILE A 420 -17.00 11.38 -9.27
CA ILE A 420 -16.60 11.62 -7.89
C ILE A 420 -15.32 12.43 -7.89
N ILE A 421 -15.23 13.40 -7.02
CA ILE A 421 -14.00 14.14 -6.71
C ILE A 421 -13.58 13.89 -5.28
N HIS A 422 -12.28 13.99 -5.02
CA HIS A 422 -11.71 13.91 -3.70
C HIS A 422 -10.97 15.20 -3.39
N ILE A 423 -11.35 15.89 -2.31
CA ILE A 423 -10.77 17.16 -1.88
C ILE A 423 -9.94 16.91 -0.63
N ASN A 424 -8.67 17.31 -0.65
CA ASN A 424 -7.77 17.30 0.48
C ASN A 424 -7.34 18.72 0.83
N ILE A 425 -7.48 19.09 2.10
CA ILE A 425 -7.14 20.42 2.62
C ILE A 425 -5.91 20.32 3.49
N ARG A 426 -4.94 21.24 3.28
CA ARG A 426 -3.70 21.28 4.03
C ARG A 426 -3.52 22.65 4.70
N GLN A 427 -3.26 22.61 6.00
CA GLN A 427 -3.05 23.81 6.83
C GLN A 427 -1.55 24.13 6.99
N ASN A 428 -0.68 23.14 6.92
CA ASN A 428 0.77 23.28 7.12
C ASN A 428 1.56 23.16 5.82
N ASP A 429 2.66 23.92 5.71
CA ASP A 429 3.59 23.86 4.56
C ASP A 429 4.50 22.62 4.58
N TRP A 430 4.58 21.88 5.70
CA TRP A 430 5.46 20.73 5.84
C TRP A 430 4.86 19.45 5.26
N TRP A 431 5.65 18.77 4.47
CA TRP A 431 5.31 17.69 3.53
C TRP A 431 4.66 16.43 4.12
N ASN A 432 4.58 16.27 5.45
CA ASN A 432 4.25 14.99 6.06
C ASN A 432 3.23 15.01 7.20
N GLN A 433 2.60 16.13 7.53
CA GLN A 433 1.54 16.10 8.54
C GLN A 433 0.17 16.17 7.83
N ALA A 434 -0.47 15.01 7.66
CA ALA A 434 -1.89 14.98 7.38
C ALA A 434 -2.61 15.70 8.54
N VAL A 435 -3.55 16.57 8.20
CA VAL A 435 -4.45 17.14 9.21
C VAL A 435 -5.24 15.97 9.78
N GLU A 436 -5.17 15.75 11.09
CA GLU A 436 -5.91 14.67 11.76
C GLU A 436 -7.44 14.87 11.73
N ASP A 437 -7.90 16.00 11.23
CA ASP A 437 -9.32 16.34 11.11
C ASP A 437 -9.96 15.59 9.92
N PRO A 438 -10.98 14.74 10.16
CA PRO A 438 -11.68 14.01 9.09
C PRO A 438 -12.28 14.93 8.02
N ARG A 439 -12.53 16.21 8.34
CA ARG A 439 -13.05 17.21 7.38
C ARG A 439 -12.00 17.60 6.33
N ALA A 440 -10.72 17.37 6.62
CA ALA A 440 -9.63 17.73 5.71
C ALA A 440 -9.59 16.87 4.44
N SER A 441 -10.25 15.71 4.43
CA SER A 441 -10.28 14.79 3.29
C SER A 441 -11.72 14.37 3.03
N ARG A 442 -12.30 14.79 1.89
CA ARG A 442 -13.72 14.53 1.55
C ARG A 442 -13.86 14.07 0.10
N LYS A 443 -14.62 13.01 -0.10
CA LYS A 443 -15.13 12.61 -1.41
C LYS A 443 -16.53 13.16 -1.61
N ILE A 444 -16.81 13.61 -2.84
CA ILE A 444 -18.07 14.27 -3.20
C ILE A 444 -18.55 13.68 -4.51
N GLU A 445 -19.79 13.20 -4.52
CA GLU A 445 -20.48 12.81 -5.77
C GLU A 445 -20.79 14.06 -6.60
N MET A 446 -20.52 13.97 -7.89
CA MET A 446 -20.76 15.01 -8.87
C MET A 446 -21.62 14.44 -9.99
N PRO A 447 -22.96 14.44 -9.84
CA PRO A 447 -23.85 14.01 -10.91
C PRO A 447 -23.60 14.79 -12.21
N ALA A 448 -23.99 14.19 -13.34
CA ALA A 448 -23.93 14.83 -14.65
C ALA A 448 -24.60 16.21 -14.62
N HIS A 449 -24.00 17.18 -15.32
CA HIS A 449 -24.51 18.56 -15.46
C HIS A 449 -24.82 19.29 -14.13
N THR A 450 -24.14 18.92 -13.05
CA THR A 450 -24.33 19.59 -11.75
C THR A 450 -23.15 20.44 -11.35
N SER A 451 -23.45 21.54 -10.66
CA SER A 451 -22.44 22.38 -10.02
C SER A 451 -22.66 22.35 -8.50
N LYS A 452 -21.57 22.23 -7.74
CA LYS A 452 -21.61 22.26 -6.28
C LYS A 452 -20.65 23.32 -5.74
N GLU A 453 -21.13 24.13 -4.79
CA GLU A 453 -20.28 25.01 -4.00
C GLU A 453 -19.79 24.26 -2.79
N PHE A 454 -18.48 24.08 -2.69
CA PHE A 454 -17.81 23.53 -1.51
C PHE A 454 -17.50 24.66 -0.53
N VAL A 455 -18.00 24.55 0.69
CA VAL A 455 -17.73 25.49 1.78
C VAL A 455 -17.23 24.74 2.99
N SER A 456 -16.09 25.14 3.56
CA SER A 456 -15.58 24.56 4.80
C SER A 456 -14.99 25.64 5.73
N VAL A 457 -15.16 25.44 7.04
CA VAL A 457 -14.73 26.37 8.08
C VAL A 457 -13.61 25.78 8.91
N TRP A 458 -12.55 26.56 9.13
CA TRP A 458 -11.32 26.13 9.77
C TRP A 458 -10.89 27.12 10.87
N GLU A 459 -10.35 26.59 11.96
CA GLU A 459 -9.76 27.40 13.03
C GLU A 459 -8.39 27.93 12.64
N GLU A 460 -7.65 27.19 11.79
CA GLU A 460 -6.36 27.59 11.27
C GLU A 460 -6.42 27.92 9.78
N GLN A 461 -5.48 28.72 9.33
CA GLN A 461 -5.41 29.13 7.92
C GLN A 461 -5.16 27.93 6.99
N VAL A 462 -6.05 27.74 6.01
CA VAL A 462 -5.83 26.81 4.91
C VAL A 462 -4.79 27.42 3.96
N ARG A 463 -3.75 26.67 3.67
CA ARG A 463 -2.64 27.13 2.80
C ARG A 463 -2.67 26.48 1.42
N ARG A 464 -3.15 25.26 1.34
CA ARG A 464 -3.19 24.49 0.10
C ARG A 464 -4.44 23.64 0.06
N ILE A 465 -5.00 23.50 -1.12
CA ILE A 465 -6.06 22.56 -1.43
C ILE A 465 -5.58 21.66 -2.57
N GLU A 466 -5.82 20.39 -2.44
CA GLU A 466 -5.57 19.37 -3.46
C GLU A 466 -6.90 18.78 -3.88
N ILE A 467 -7.16 18.76 -5.17
CA ILE A 467 -8.39 18.25 -5.76
C ILE A 467 -7.99 17.11 -6.69
N ASN A 468 -8.37 15.91 -6.30
CA ASN A 468 -8.21 14.73 -7.11
C ASN A 468 -9.55 14.43 -7.83
N THR A 469 -9.56 14.54 -9.14
CA THR A 469 -10.72 14.28 -9.96
C THR A 469 -10.96 12.78 -10.22
N MET A 470 -10.24 11.93 -9.50
CA MET A 470 -10.33 10.48 -9.58
C MET A 470 -10.14 9.96 -11.02
N VAL A 471 -11.05 9.11 -11.48
CA VAL A 471 -11.08 8.63 -12.87
C VAL A 471 -11.93 9.59 -13.69
N SER A 472 -11.29 10.55 -14.33
CA SER A 472 -11.95 11.61 -15.10
C SER A 472 -11.12 12.02 -16.32
N GLY A 473 -11.72 12.74 -17.26
CA GLY A 473 -11.03 13.33 -18.42
C GLY A 473 -10.16 14.55 -18.08
N ASN A 474 -10.08 14.95 -16.82
CA ASN A 474 -9.21 16.05 -16.41
C ASN A 474 -7.74 15.64 -16.40
N LEU A 475 -6.88 16.41 -17.05
CA LEU A 475 -5.44 16.25 -17.02
C LEU A 475 -4.78 17.59 -16.65
N PRO A 476 -4.12 17.70 -15.50
CA PRO A 476 -3.86 16.66 -14.50
C PRO A 476 -5.14 16.21 -13.78
N ASN A 477 -5.16 14.95 -13.36
CA ASN A 477 -6.23 14.44 -12.52
C ASN A 477 -6.10 14.88 -11.06
N VAL A 478 -4.92 15.31 -10.62
CA VAL A 478 -4.66 15.92 -9.32
C VAL A 478 -4.23 17.36 -9.52
N ILE A 479 -4.99 18.28 -8.95
CA ILE A 479 -4.78 19.72 -9.06
C ILE A 479 -4.45 20.26 -7.67
N GLU A 480 -3.24 20.80 -7.49
CA GLU A 480 -2.85 21.50 -6.28
C GLU A 480 -2.99 23.02 -6.47
N GLN A 481 -3.65 23.67 -5.55
CA GLN A 481 -3.78 25.12 -5.53
C GLN A 481 -3.32 25.68 -4.19
N SER A 482 -2.37 26.62 -4.25
CA SER A 482 -1.96 27.39 -3.09
C SER A 482 -2.88 28.57 -2.87
N ILE A 483 -3.29 28.81 -1.63
CA ILE A 483 -4.20 29.90 -1.28
C ILE A 483 -3.38 31.09 -0.80
N GLY A 484 -3.22 32.09 -1.68
CA GLY A 484 -2.37 33.26 -1.40
C GLY A 484 -3.12 34.51 -0.91
N ASN A 485 -4.37 34.69 -1.32
CA ASN A 485 -5.13 35.92 -1.01
C ASN A 485 -6.24 35.61 0.01
N ILE A 486 -6.19 36.30 1.17
CA ILE A 486 -7.17 36.18 2.22
C ILE A 486 -8.04 37.43 2.25
N LYS A 487 -9.35 37.27 2.00
CA LYS A 487 -10.34 38.32 2.23
C LYS A 487 -10.64 38.41 3.74
N GLN A 488 -10.80 39.59 4.30
CA GLN A 488 -11.17 39.78 5.72
C GLN A 488 -12.59 40.31 5.85
N VAL A 489 -13.41 39.59 6.63
CA VAL A 489 -14.78 40.02 6.95
C VAL A 489 -14.99 39.89 8.45
N ARG A 490 -15.65 40.89 9.06
CA ARG A 490 -15.99 40.91 10.50
C ARG A 490 -17.45 40.48 10.69
N ASN A 491 -17.72 39.71 11.73
CA ASN A 491 -19.06 39.32 12.23
C ASN A 491 -19.91 38.47 11.30
N ARG A 492 -19.35 37.35 10.80
CA ARG A 492 -20.12 36.30 10.10
C ARG A 492 -19.85 34.93 10.68
N ILE A 493 -20.91 34.11 10.80
CA ILE A 493 -20.82 32.69 11.11
C ILE A 493 -21.17 31.92 9.83
N VAL A 494 -20.30 31.01 9.42
CA VAL A 494 -20.53 30.11 8.27
C VAL A 494 -20.34 28.68 8.76
N LYS A 495 -21.22 27.78 8.38
CA LYS A 495 -21.10 26.33 8.66
C LYS A 495 -20.52 25.60 7.45
N ASP A 496 -19.86 24.48 7.71
CA ASP A 496 -19.43 23.56 6.63
C ASP A 496 -20.64 23.08 5.85
N SER A 497 -20.58 23.22 4.53
CA SER A 497 -21.69 22.79 3.67
C SER A 497 -21.27 22.53 2.23
N ILE A 498 -22.01 21.69 1.57
CA ILE A 498 -21.92 21.44 0.14
C ILE A 498 -23.31 21.72 -0.45
N TYR A 499 -23.40 22.68 -1.33
CA TYR A 499 -24.66 23.07 -1.99
C TYR A 499 -24.67 22.63 -3.45
N THR A 500 -25.77 22.06 -3.87
CA THR A 500 -26.04 21.82 -5.30
C THR A 500 -26.70 23.07 -5.89
N LEU A 501 -26.10 23.65 -6.92
CA LEU A 501 -26.67 24.77 -7.63
C LEU A 501 -27.65 24.28 -8.69
N PRO A 502 -28.78 24.99 -8.94
CA PRO A 502 -29.69 24.68 -10.03
C PRO A 502 -28.96 24.88 -11.38
N GLU A 503 -29.30 24.06 -12.38
CA GLU A 503 -28.68 24.06 -13.72
C GLU A 503 -28.59 25.43 -14.41
N SER A 504 -29.46 26.37 -14.05
CA SER A 504 -29.54 27.71 -14.70
C SER A 504 -28.70 28.81 -14.04
N SER A 505 -27.98 28.54 -12.96
CA SER A 505 -27.26 29.57 -12.20
C SER A 505 -25.76 29.49 -12.37
N PHE A 506 -25.24 30.09 -13.45
CA PHE A 506 -23.80 30.43 -13.58
C PHE A 506 -23.42 31.69 -12.77
N GLU A 507 -24.36 32.33 -12.09
CA GLU A 507 -24.07 33.44 -11.21
C GLU A 507 -23.75 32.88 -9.82
N VAL A 508 -22.54 33.14 -9.34
CA VAL A 508 -22.14 32.86 -7.95
C VAL A 508 -23.13 33.62 -7.07
N PRO A 509 -23.92 32.95 -6.22
CA PRO A 509 -24.79 33.66 -5.31
C PRO A 509 -23.93 34.56 -4.43
N GLY A 510 -24.10 35.87 -4.57
CA GLY A 510 -23.51 36.81 -3.62
C GLY A 510 -24.16 36.54 -2.27
N GLU A 511 -23.40 35.98 -1.33
CA GLU A 511 -23.74 35.84 0.06
C GLU A 511 -24.61 34.63 0.46
N VAL A 512 -23.99 33.62 1.02
CA VAL A 512 -24.70 32.63 1.86
C VAL A 512 -24.87 33.29 3.24
N ILE A 513 -26.07 33.75 3.55
CA ILE A 513 -26.47 34.18 4.89
C ILE A 513 -26.93 32.93 5.62
N VAL A 514 -26.23 32.52 6.66
CA VAL A 514 -26.73 31.51 7.59
C VAL A 514 -27.43 32.25 8.71
N ASP A 515 -28.77 32.12 8.78
CA ASP A 515 -29.54 32.67 9.86
C ASP A 515 -29.12 32.08 11.21
N ASN A 516 -29.04 32.95 12.19
CA ASN A 516 -28.78 32.60 13.56
C ASN A 516 -30.05 31.98 14.18
N GLU A 517 -29.96 30.76 14.62
CA GLU A 517 -30.65 30.27 15.82
C GLU A 517 -29.67 29.53 16.73
#